data_9dcfa2fb64a30487d16d15bbad400287
#
_entry.id   9dcfa2fb64a30487d16d15bbad400287
#
_cell.length_a   1.000
_cell.length_b   1.000
_cell.length_c   1.000
_cell.angle_alpha   90.00
_cell.angle_beta   90.00
_cell.angle_gamma   90.00
#
_symmetry.space_group_name_H-M   'P 1'
#
loop_
_entity.id
_entity.type
_entity.pdbx_description
1 polymer ?
#
loop_
_entity_poly.entity_id
_entity_poly.type
_entity_poly.pdbx_seq_one_letter_code
_entity_poly.pdbx_strand_id
1 'polypeptide(L)'
;MLQLGKSGALSGRNFTVRGRVRLSYSDGFWDEWWLEFEDADHQWLEEDDGVYRLHENVEIEPGQEHLKDAGVGGNVSIDGADWFVTERVDAQVAGVEGSLPVAITPGEQVVCIDVMGNGTKMSIEAAEKEVQVSRSSVVRGSKFEWE
;
A
#
# COMPACT_ATOMS: atom_id res chain seq x y z
N MET A 1 14.59 -5.32 11.69
CA MET A 1 13.23 -4.89 12.03
C MET A 1 13.02 -3.44 11.66
N LEU A 2 11.91 -3.14 11.02
CA LEU A 2 11.57 -1.78 10.59
C LEU A 2 11.28 -0.88 11.78
N GLN A 3 11.79 0.35 11.70
CA GLN A 3 11.68 1.35 12.76
C GLN A 3 11.89 2.73 12.15
N LEU A 4 11.15 3.73 12.63
CA LEU A 4 11.32 5.10 12.16
C LEU A 4 12.76 5.58 12.30
N GLY A 5 13.26 6.23 11.26
CA GLY A 5 14.62 6.77 11.21
C GLY A 5 15.71 5.75 10.92
N LYS A 6 15.36 4.47 10.89
CA LYS A 6 16.33 3.41 10.61
C LYS A 6 16.67 3.39 9.12
N SER A 7 17.93 3.18 8.83
CA SER A 7 18.42 3.03 7.46
C SER A 7 18.87 1.61 7.20
N GLY A 8 18.82 1.23 5.96
CA GLY A 8 19.25 -0.09 5.51
C GLY A 8 19.24 -0.17 3.99
N ALA A 9 19.29 -1.38 3.49
CA ALA A 9 19.17 -1.65 2.06
C ALA A 9 18.17 -2.78 1.83
N LEU A 10 17.43 -2.67 0.75
CA LEU A 10 16.50 -3.67 0.28
C LEU A 10 16.89 -4.06 -1.15
N SER A 11 17.32 -5.30 -1.35
CA SER A 11 17.82 -5.78 -2.64
C SER A 11 18.88 -4.85 -3.24
N GLY A 12 19.78 -4.34 -2.41
CA GLY A 12 20.87 -3.45 -2.81
C GLY A 12 20.50 -1.99 -2.95
N ARG A 13 19.23 -1.60 -2.73
CA ARG A 13 18.78 -0.21 -2.76
C ARG A 13 18.75 0.35 -1.34
N ASN A 14 19.52 1.39 -1.10
CA ASN A 14 19.56 2.03 0.22
C ASN A 14 18.29 2.84 0.50
N PHE A 15 17.79 2.73 1.71
CA PHE A 15 16.58 3.45 2.12
C PHE A 15 16.68 3.96 3.56
N THR A 16 15.82 4.90 3.89
CA THR A 16 15.55 5.35 5.26
C THR A 16 14.04 5.26 5.50
N VAL A 17 13.65 4.74 6.66
CA VAL A 17 12.24 4.65 7.06
C VAL A 17 11.78 6.02 7.55
N ARG A 18 10.83 6.64 6.86
CA ARG A 18 10.36 7.99 7.16
C ARG A 18 9.04 8.05 7.91
N GLY A 19 8.14 7.11 7.66
CA GLY A 19 6.84 7.11 8.31
C GLY A 19 6.22 5.74 8.39
N ARG A 20 5.18 5.64 9.17
CA ARG A 20 4.40 4.40 9.33
C ARG A 20 2.92 4.73 9.49
N VAL A 21 2.08 3.93 8.85
CA VAL A 21 0.64 3.92 9.05
C VAL A 21 0.24 2.52 9.50
N ARG A 22 -0.49 2.43 10.60
CA ARG A 22 -1.12 1.16 11.02
C ARG A 22 -2.57 1.18 10.61
N LEU A 23 -3.00 0.14 9.91
CA LEU A 23 -4.36 -0.06 9.48
C LEU A 23 -4.94 -1.24 10.25
N SER A 24 -6.14 -1.07 10.81
CA SER A 24 -6.84 -2.12 11.55
C SER A 24 -8.12 -2.52 10.84
N TYR A 25 -8.48 -3.78 10.95
CA TYR A 25 -9.72 -4.33 10.42
C TYR A 25 -10.24 -5.41 11.37
N SER A 26 -11.35 -6.08 11.03
CA SER A 26 -12.02 -7.02 11.94
C SER A 26 -11.12 -8.15 12.47
N ASP A 27 -10.18 -8.63 11.65
CA ASP A 27 -9.34 -9.79 11.96
C ASP A 27 -7.92 -9.44 12.39
N GLY A 28 -7.57 -8.16 12.51
CA GLY A 28 -6.24 -7.78 12.94
C GLY A 28 -5.79 -6.42 12.45
N PHE A 29 -4.51 -6.34 12.11
CA PHE A 29 -3.91 -5.11 11.60
C PHE A 29 -2.73 -5.43 10.69
N TRP A 30 -2.33 -4.44 9.90
CA TRP A 30 -1.04 -4.46 9.19
C TRP A 30 -0.42 -3.07 9.23
N ASP A 31 0.89 -3.00 8.93
CA ASP A 31 1.64 -1.75 8.88
C ASP A 31 2.06 -1.43 7.46
N GLU A 32 2.02 -0.16 7.12
CA GLU A 32 2.57 0.36 5.88
C GLU A 32 3.67 1.36 6.23
N TRP A 33 4.86 1.10 5.73
CA TRP A 33 6.05 1.89 6.00
C TRP A 33 6.41 2.72 4.78
N TRP A 34 6.61 4.02 4.98
CA TRP A 34 7.05 4.91 3.92
C TRP A 34 8.56 4.89 3.86
N LEU A 35 9.12 4.35 2.76
CA LEU A 35 10.55 4.22 2.55
C LEU A 35 11.03 5.26 1.55
N GLU A 36 12.01 6.03 1.96
CA GLU A 36 12.72 6.97 1.10
C GLU A 36 14.00 6.30 0.59
N PHE A 37 14.02 5.98 -0.69
CA PHE A 37 15.18 5.37 -1.33
C PHE A 37 16.14 6.44 -1.83
N GLU A 38 17.45 6.17 -1.79
CA GLU A 38 18.49 7.11 -2.26
C GLU A 38 18.39 7.39 -3.76
N ASP A 39 17.81 6.47 -4.54
CA ASP A 39 17.60 6.64 -5.98
C ASP A 39 16.39 7.54 -6.30
N ALA A 40 15.85 8.24 -5.30
CA ALA A 40 14.72 9.16 -5.37
C ALA A 40 13.34 8.53 -5.59
N ASP A 41 13.24 7.20 -5.74
CA ASP A 41 11.95 6.51 -5.77
C ASP A 41 11.54 6.19 -4.34
N HIS A 42 10.39 6.73 -3.93
CA HIS A 42 9.85 6.48 -2.60
C HIS A 42 8.68 5.51 -2.75
N GLN A 43 8.62 4.51 -1.88
CA GLN A 43 7.61 3.46 -1.98
C GLN A 43 7.08 3.07 -0.62
N TRP A 44 5.84 2.56 -0.61
CA TRP A 44 5.25 1.95 0.55
C TRP A 44 5.69 0.49 0.65
N LEU A 45 6.06 0.08 1.86
CA LEU A 45 6.32 -1.31 2.20
C LEU A 45 5.26 -1.77 3.17
N GLU A 46 4.45 -2.72 2.76
CA GLU A 46 3.45 -3.34 3.61
C GLU A 46 4.09 -4.46 4.43
N GLU A 47 3.77 -4.51 5.71
CA GLU A 47 4.19 -5.58 6.62
C GLU A 47 2.95 -6.17 7.27
N ASP A 48 2.62 -7.42 6.92
CA ASP A 48 1.45 -8.11 7.42
C ASP A 48 1.84 -9.53 7.82
N ASP A 49 1.82 -9.79 9.14
CA ASP A 49 2.10 -11.11 9.72
C ASP A 49 3.40 -11.73 9.19
N GLY A 50 4.46 -10.93 9.14
CA GLY A 50 5.78 -11.38 8.69
C GLY A 50 5.96 -11.43 7.18
N VAL A 51 4.94 -11.07 6.41
CA VAL A 51 5.01 -10.97 4.95
C VAL A 51 5.21 -9.50 4.56
N TYR A 52 6.20 -9.26 3.71
CA TYR A 52 6.51 -7.92 3.22
C TYR A 52 6.14 -7.80 1.75
N ARG A 53 5.46 -6.69 1.41
CA ARG A 53 5.11 -6.37 0.02
C ARG A 53 5.53 -4.96 -0.29
N LEU A 54 6.33 -4.81 -1.35
CA LEU A 54 6.72 -3.50 -1.84
C LEU A 54 5.69 -3.05 -2.89
N HIS A 55 5.15 -1.84 -2.71
CA HIS A 55 4.14 -1.27 -3.59
C HIS A 55 4.76 -0.26 -4.54
N GLU A 56 4.56 -0.47 -5.83
CA GLU A 56 4.92 0.48 -6.87
C GLU A 56 3.66 1.21 -7.33
N ASN A 57 3.67 2.54 -7.22
CA ASN A 57 2.52 3.35 -7.58
C ASN A 57 2.23 3.27 -9.08
N VAL A 58 0.94 3.12 -9.41
CA VAL A 58 0.44 3.15 -10.79
C VAL A 58 -0.38 4.42 -10.95
N GLU A 59 0.01 5.28 -11.89
CA GLU A 59 -0.77 6.49 -12.18
C GLU A 59 -2.06 6.11 -12.89
N ILE A 60 -3.16 6.72 -12.47
CA ILE A 60 -4.48 6.54 -13.06
C ILE A 60 -5.10 7.90 -13.38
N GLU A 61 -6.05 7.90 -14.32
CA GLU A 61 -6.80 9.10 -14.67
C GLU A 61 -7.61 9.60 -13.47
N PRO A 62 -7.83 10.92 -13.34
CA PRO A 62 -8.71 11.46 -12.31
C PRO A 62 -10.16 10.95 -12.45
N GLY A 63 -10.94 11.04 -11.37
CA GLY A 63 -12.34 10.66 -11.40
C GLY A 63 -12.60 9.18 -11.19
N GLN A 64 -11.69 8.50 -10.50
CA GLN A 64 -11.80 7.06 -10.22
C GLN A 64 -12.40 6.77 -8.83
N GLU A 65 -13.17 7.68 -8.27
CA GLU A 65 -13.74 7.52 -6.91
C GLU A 65 -14.69 6.33 -6.80
N HIS A 66 -15.26 5.87 -7.93
CA HIS A 66 -16.11 4.69 -7.96
C HIS A 66 -15.39 3.41 -7.51
N LEU A 67 -14.05 3.40 -7.54
CA LEU A 67 -13.27 2.21 -7.19
C LEU A 67 -13.49 1.80 -5.73
N LYS A 68 -13.78 2.74 -4.83
CA LYS A 68 -14.04 2.45 -3.42
C LYS A 68 -15.30 1.60 -3.18
N ASP A 69 -16.20 1.55 -4.14
CA ASP A 69 -17.47 0.80 -4.03
C ASP A 69 -17.38 -0.61 -4.62
N ALA A 70 -16.21 -1.01 -5.11
CA ALA A 70 -16.01 -2.29 -5.76
C ALA A 70 -16.18 -3.46 -4.77
N GLY A 71 -16.94 -4.47 -5.15
CA GLY A 71 -17.20 -5.66 -4.35
C GLY A 71 -16.55 -6.91 -4.93
N VAL A 72 -16.20 -7.85 -4.06
CA VAL A 72 -15.61 -9.15 -4.45
C VAL A 72 -16.53 -9.87 -5.45
N GLY A 73 -15.94 -10.41 -6.50
CA GLY A 73 -16.66 -11.11 -7.56
C GLY A 73 -17.18 -10.21 -8.67
N GLY A 74 -17.10 -8.89 -8.48
CA GLY A 74 -17.48 -7.92 -9.50
C GLY A 74 -16.31 -7.50 -10.37
N ASN A 75 -16.59 -6.63 -11.32
CA ASN A 75 -15.59 -6.01 -12.17
C ASN A 75 -15.57 -4.51 -11.95
N VAL A 76 -14.38 -3.92 -12.07
CA VAL A 76 -14.21 -2.47 -12.07
C VAL A 76 -13.45 -2.04 -13.31
N SER A 77 -13.72 -0.83 -13.76
CA SER A 77 -12.97 -0.22 -14.85
C SER A 77 -11.90 0.70 -14.26
N ILE A 78 -10.65 0.50 -14.67
CA ILE A 78 -9.54 1.38 -14.32
C ILE A 78 -8.92 1.83 -15.63
N ASP A 79 -9.00 3.13 -15.90
CA ASP A 79 -8.48 3.74 -17.15
C ASP A 79 -9.00 3.03 -18.41
N GLY A 80 -10.28 2.63 -18.40
CA GLY A 80 -10.94 1.99 -19.52
C GLY A 80 -10.69 0.49 -19.66
N ALA A 81 -9.92 -0.11 -18.78
CA ALA A 81 -9.69 -1.56 -18.75
C ALA A 81 -10.48 -2.21 -17.62
N ASP A 82 -11.00 -3.41 -17.87
CA ASP A 82 -11.77 -4.17 -16.88
C ASP A 82 -10.85 -4.99 -15.98
N TRP A 83 -11.14 -4.94 -14.67
CA TRP A 83 -10.42 -5.68 -13.65
C TRP A 83 -11.40 -6.43 -12.77
N PHE A 84 -11.06 -7.66 -12.42
CA PHE A 84 -11.87 -8.51 -11.54
C PHE A 84 -11.46 -8.32 -10.08
N VAL A 85 -12.44 -8.08 -9.21
CA VAL A 85 -12.20 -7.87 -7.78
C VAL A 85 -12.07 -9.20 -7.07
N THR A 86 -10.90 -9.49 -6.51
CA THR A 86 -10.61 -10.74 -5.82
C THR A 86 -10.71 -10.62 -4.31
N GLU A 87 -10.47 -9.43 -3.74
CA GLU A 87 -10.50 -9.23 -2.30
C GLU A 87 -10.88 -7.78 -1.97
N ARG A 88 -11.58 -7.61 -0.87
CA ARG A 88 -11.90 -6.30 -0.30
C ARG A 88 -11.78 -6.36 1.21
N VAL A 89 -11.06 -5.40 1.78
CA VAL A 89 -10.94 -5.22 3.22
C VAL A 89 -11.31 -3.78 3.57
N ASP A 90 -12.29 -3.63 4.47
CA ASP A 90 -12.64 -2.33 5.03
C ASP A 90 -11.81 -2.13 6.30
N ALA A 91 -10.96 -1.14 6.27
CA ALA A 91 -10.00 -0.87 7.34
C ALA A 91 -10.15 0.55 7.89
N GLN A 92 -9.46 0.79 8.98
CA GLN A 92 -9.43 2.10 9.64
C GLN A 92 -7.99 2.41 10.03
N VAL A 93 -7.59 3.65 9.87
CA VAL A 93 -6.27 4.10 10.33
C VAL A 93 -6.23 4.05 11.85
N ALA A 94 -5.41 3.17 12.40
CA ALA A 94 -5.25 3.01 13.85
C ALA A 94 -4.20 3.97 14.41
N GLY A 95 -3.19 4.29 13.64
CA GLY A 95 -2.15 5.21 14.06
C GLY A 95 -1.23 5.63 12.92
N VAL A 96 -0.56 6.75 13.11
CA VAL A 96 0.41 7.28 12.16
C VAL A 96 1.65 7.75 12.92
N GLU A 97 2.82 7.60 12.32
CA GLU A 97 4.09 8.06 12.88
C GLU A 97 4.98 8.62 11.78
N GLY A 98 5.76 9.63 12.11
CA GLY A 98 6.78 10.18 11.22
C GLY A 98 6.23 11.02 10.09
N SER A 99 6.99 11.07 9.01
CA SER A 99 6.66 11.86 7.81
C SER A 99 6.02 10.97 6.76
N LEU A 100 4.88 11.41 6.22
CA LEU A 100 4.12 10.67 5.21
C LEU A 100 3.94 11.55 3.96
N PRO A 101 3.79 10.93 2.77
CA PRO A 101 3.65 11.69 1.52
C PRO A 101 2.32 12.40 1.39
N VAL A 102 1.31 11.98 2.16
CA VAL A 102 -0.05 12.56 2.16
C VAL A 102 -0.52 12.69 3.60
N ALA A 103 -1.50 13.57 3.82
CA ALA A 103 -2.12 13.73 5.14
C ALA A 103 -3.04 12.54 5.43
N ILE A 104 -2.70 11.79 6.48
CA ILE A 104 -3.46 10.63 6.93
C ILE A 104 -3.81 10.84 8.41
N THR A 105 -5.08 10.69 8.75
CA THR A 105 -5.58 10.97 10.08
C THR A 105 -6.05 9.68 10.77
N PRO A 106 -5.64 9.43 12.03
CA PRO A 106 -6.19 8.30 12.80
C PRO A 106 -7.73 8.35 12.84
N GLY A 107 -8.36 7.21 12.67
CA GLY A 107 -9.81 7.08 12.55
C GLY A 107 -10.35 7.15 11.13
N GLU A 108 -9.55 7.56 10.17
CA GLU A 108 -9.96 7.62 8.76
C GLU A 108 -10.27 6.21 8.23
N GLN A 109 -11.36 6.10 7.46
CA GLN A 109 -11.73 4.85 6.82
C GLN A 109 -10.94 4.66 5.52
N VAL A 110 -10.45 3.46 5.31
CA VAL A 110 -9.69 3.09 4.12
C VAL A 110 -10.21 1.77 3.59
N VAL A 111 -10.51 1.72 2.31
CA VAL A 111 -10.92 0.48 1.65
C VAL A 111 -9.75 -0.04 0.83
N CYS A 112 -9.37 -1.29 1.08
CA CYS A 112 -8.29 -1.95 0.36
C CYS A 112 -8.87 -3.04 -0.53
N ILE A 113 -8.62 -2.95 -1.83
CA ILE A 113 -9.22 -3.82 -2.83
C ILE A 113 -8.12 -4.41 -3.72
N ASP A 114 -8.14 -5.73 -3.89
CA ASP A 114 -7.25 -6.40 -4.83
C ASP A 114 -8.02 -6.75 -6.09
N VAL A 115 -7.39 -6.49 -7.23
CA VAL A 115 -7.97 -6.75 -8.55
C VAL A 115 -7.01 -7.51 -9.44
N MET A 116 -7.57 -8.29 -10.37
CA MET A 116 -6.82 -9.06 -11.36
C MET A 116 -7.28 -8.71 -12.77
N GLY A 117 -6.33 -8.55 -13.67
CA GLY A 117 -6.59 -8.32 -15.09
C GLY A 117 -5.39 -8.73 -15.94
N ASN A 118 -5.63 -9.45 -17.03
CA ASN A 118 -4.57 -9.91 -17.96
C ASN A 118 -3.40 -10.60 -17.24
N GLY A 119 -3.70 -11.40 -16.20
CA GLY A 119 -2.67 -12.10 -15.42
C GLY A 119 -1.89 -11.21 -14.46
N THR A 120 -2.26 -9.95 -14.33
CA THR A 120 -1.60 -8.98 -13.46
C THR A 120 -2.50 -8.65 -12.28
N LYS A 121 -1.90 -8.55 -11.10
CA LYS A 121 -2.60 -8.13 -9.88
C LYS A 121 -2.27 -6.68 -9.57
N MET A 122 -3.30 -5.91 -9.18
CA MET A 122 -3.12 -4.56 -8.64
C MET A 122 -3.85 -4.43 -7.32
N SER A 123 -3.41 -3.49 -6.50
CA SER A 123 -4.03 -3.14 -5.23
C SER A 123 -4.55 -1.72 -5.31
N ILE A 124 -5.78 -1.53 -4.82
CA ILE A 124 -6.42 -0.22 -4.73
C ILE A 124 -6.57 0.12 -3.26
N GLU A 125 -6.15 1.31 -2.89
CA GLU A 125 -6.33 1.83 -1.53
C GLU A 125 -7.11 3.14 -1.65
N ALA A 126 -8.35 3.12 -1.17
CA ALA A 126 -9.27 4.24 -1.29
C ALA A 126 -9.59 4.83 0.08
N ALA A 127 -9.09 6.03 0.34
CA ALA A 127 -9.45 6.86 1.47
C ALA A 127 -10.55 7.84 1.07
N GLU A 128 -11.02 8.65 2.02
CA GLU A 128 -12.11 9.58 1.78
C GLU A 128 -11.87 10.54 0.61
N LYS A 129 -10.63 11.03 0.46
CA LYS A 129 -10.28 12.05 -0.54
C LYS A 129 -9.30 11.58 -1.60
N GLU A 130 -8.82 10.36 -1.50
CA GLU A 130 -7.74 9.89 -2.36
C GLU A 130 -7.88 8.42 -2.69
N VAL A 131 -7.62 8.08 -3.94
CA VAL A 131 -7.56 6.70 -4.42
C VAL A 131 -6.17 6.47 -4.98
N GLN A 132 -5.49 5.47 -4.45
CA GLN A 132 -4.18 5.05 -4.93
C GLN A 132 -4.25 3.65 -5.51
N VAL A 133 -3.59 3.45 -6.64
CA VAL A 133 -3.47 2.15 -7.28
C VAL A 133 -2.00 1.79 -7.33
N SER A 134 -1.67 0.56 -7.00
CA SER A 134 -0.29 0.08 -6.99
C SER A 134 -0.18 -1.35 -7.46
N ARG A 135 1.02 -1.69 -7.92
CA ARG A 135 1.43 -3.09 -8.11
C ARG A 135 2.30 -3.48 -6.94
N SER A 136 2.01 -4.61 -6.32
CA SER A 136 2.81 -5.10 -5.21
C SER A 136 3.60 -6.33 -5.59
N SER A 137 4.76 -6.48 -4.96
CA SER A 137 5.59 -7.66 -5.07
C SER A 137 6.02 -8.11 -3.68
N VAL A 138 5.99 -9.42 -3.44
CA VAL A 138 6.45 -9.98 -2.17
C VAL A 138 7.96 -9.85 -2.09
N VAL A 139 8.45 -9.37 -0.96
CA VAL A 139 9.87 -9.22 -0.68
C VAL A 139 10.23 -10.15 0.47
N ARG A 140 11.27 -10.96 0.28
CA ARG A 140 11.76 -11.84 1.34
C ARG A 140 12.51 -11.03 2.38
N GLY A 141 12.30 -11.35 3.66
CA GLY A 141 13.02 -10.70 4.76
C GLY A 141 14.53 -10.77 4.62
N SER A 142 15.06 -11.83 3.98
CA SER A 142 16.50 -12.00 3.73
C SER A 142 17.08 -10.96 2.74
N LYS A 143 16.22 -10.21 2.03
CA LYS A 143 16.68 -9.14 1.14
C LYS A 143 16.95 -7.83 1.87
N PHE A 144 16.57 -7.74 3.14
CA PHE A 144 16.87 -6.57 3.97
C PHE A 144 18.28 -6.67 4.56
N GLU A 145 19.03 -5.59 4.46
CA GLU A 145 20.31 -5.41 5.13
C GLU A 145 20.22 -4.15 5.97
N TRP A 146 20.50 -4.26 7.26
CA TRP A 146 20.36 -3.15 8.20
C TRP A 146 21.71 -2.50 8.51
N GLU A 147 21.71 -1.18 8.61
CA GLU A 147 22.86 -0.43 9.08
C GLU A 147 23.03 -0.50 10.60
#